data_95e994ef1b88df99fbfff20879a91d5e
#
_entry.id   95e994ef1b88df99fbfff20879a91d5e
#
_cell.length_a   1.000
_cell.length_b   1.000
_cell.length_c   1.000
_cell.angle_alpha   90.00
_cell.angle_beta   90.00
_cell.angle_gamma   90.00
#
_symmetry.space_group_name_H-M   'P 1'
#
loop_
_entity.id
_entity.type
_entity.pdbx_description
1 polymer ?
#
loop_
_entity_poly.entity_id
_entity_poly.type
_entity_poly.pdbx_seq_one_letter_code
_entity_poly.pdbx_strand_id
1 'polypeptide(L)'
;MIWQENDPLSKYVVETLMGAIVLAIAGMFLFYVYTVSQFSTRNEYDVIAHFTTVGGLKPGSDVRISGLKIGTVSRQSLDSKTYLAKVTLSINNSIKLPVDTSAAISIDGLFGNNYVNLVPGGDKKILKPGERIEITQEAIDFVQMMSRFMFQSGGIGSGSRLSEVNPRKRSNQAS
;
A
#
# COMPACT_ATOMS: atom_id res chain seq x y z
N MET A 1 64.23 39.25 6.64
CA MET A 1 64.01 38.03 7.43
C MET A 1 62.71 38.26 8.21
N ILE A 2 61.60 37.85 7.61
CA ILE A 2 60.26 38.09 8.18
C ILE A 2 59.85 36.81 8.89
N TRP A 3 59.80 36.88 10.22
CA TRP A 3 59.31 35.79 11.07
C TRP A 3 57.80 35.72 10.90
N GLN A 4 57.29 34.67 10.26
CA GLN A 4 55.87 34.33 10.34
C GLN A 4 55.61 33.74 11.73
N GLU A 5 55.06 34.56 12.57
CA GLU A 5 54.47 34.16 13.84
C GLU A 5 53.20 33.43 13.54
N ASN A 6 53.29 32.11 13.52
CA ASN A 6 52.13 31.23 13.42
C ASN A 6 51.45 31.21 14.78
N ASP A 7 50.57 32.17 15.04
CA ASP A 7 49.75 32.21 16.24
C ASP A 7 48.88 30.96 16.31
N PRO A 8 49.08 30.09 17.31
CA PRO A 8 48.27 28.89 17.46
C PRO A 8 46.77 29.21 17.63
N LEU A 9 46.43 30.40 18.08
CA LEU A 9 45.06 30.87 18.26
C LEU A 9 44.31 31.02 16.96
N SER A 10 44.97 31.37 15.85
CA SER A 10 44.32 31.51 14.54
C SER A 10 43.84 30.19 13.98
N LYS A 11 44.53 29.07 14.27
CA LYS A 11 44.12 27.73 13.83
C LYS A 11 42.85 27.28 14.52
N TYR A 12 42.72 27.47 15.83
CA TYR A 12 41.50 27.12 16.57
C TYR A 12 40.32 27.99 16.17
N VAL A 13 40.52 29.26 15.85
CA VAL A 13 39.45 30.15 15.37
C VAL A 13 38.94 29.70 14.02
N VAL A 14 39.82 29.33 13.08
CA VAL A 14 39.42 28.81 11.77
C VAL A 14 38.66 27.49 11.87
N GLU A 15 39.14 26.58 12.74
CA GLU A 15 38.49 25.27 12.96
C GLU A 15 37.13 25.44 13.61
N THR A 16 36.98 26.31 14.58
CA THR A 16 35.70 26.63 15.22
C THR A 16 34.75 27.30 14.24
N LEU A 17 35.23 28.20 13.40
CA LEU A 17 34.41 28.88 12.39
C LEU A 17 33.89 27.87 11.34
N MET A 18 34.74 26.96 10.86
CA MET A 18 34.36 25.90 9.95
C MET A 18 33.30 24.99 10.57
N GLY A 19 33.49 24.59 11.83
CA GLY A 19 32.50 23.78 12.55
C GLY A 19 31.15 24.50 12.71
N ALA A 20 31.18 25.80 13.04
CA ALA A 20 29.96 26.61 13.15
C ALA A 20 29.21 26.73 11.82
N ILE A 21 29.92 26.89 10.71
CA ILE A 21 29.32 26.96 9.36
C ILE A 21 28.65 25.62 9.00
N VAL A 22 29.31 24.49 9.26
CA VAL A 22 28.74 23.16 8.98
C VAL A 22 27.48 22.92 9.83
N LEU A 23 27.51 23.28 11.12
CA LEU A 23 26.33 23.17 11.98
C LEU A 23 25.19 24.10 11.54
N ALA A 24 25.48 25.29 11.06
CA ALA A 24 24.48 26.21 10.54
C ALA A 24 23.81 25.64 9.26
N ILE A 25 24.61 25.09 8.34
CA ILE A 25 24.09 24.45 7.11
C ILE A 25 23.26 23.21 7.48
N ALA A 26 23.73 22.35 8.39
CA ALA A 26 23.02 21.17 8.83
C ALA A 26 21.70 21.55 9.53
N GLY A 27 21.70 22.56 10.39
CA GLY A 27 20.49 23.07 11.04
C GLY A 27 19.49 23.65 10.04
N MET A 28 19.97 24.41 9.05
CA MET A 28 19.13 24.94 7.96
C MET A 28 18.53 23.82 7.11
N PHE A 29 19.30 22.78 6.83
CA PHE A 29 18.82 21.62 6.07
C PHE A 29 17.75 20.83 6.86
N LEU A 30 17.99 20.58 8.14
CA LEU A 30 17.00 19.93 9.01
C LEU A 30 15.72 20.75 9.13
N PHE A 31 15.82 22.07 9.28
CA PHE A 31 14.68 22.98 9.30
C PHE A 31 13.91 22.93 7.98
N TYR A 32 14.61 22.93 6.86
CA TYR A 32 14.01 22.82 5.52
C TYR A 32 13.26 21.48 5.35
N VAL A 33 13.91 20.35 5.70
CA VAL A 33 13.29 19.01 5.65
C VAL A 33 12.06 18.95 6.55
N TYR A 34 12.15 19.50 7.77
CA TYR A 34 11.00 19.55 8.69
C TYR A 34 9.83 20.36 8.11
N THR A 35 10.10 21.49 7.47
CA THR A 35 9.08 22.35 6.87
C THR A 35 8.43 21.70 5.65
N VAL A 36 9.22 21.02 4.83
CA VAL A 36 8.71 20.32 3.62
C VAL A 36 7.97 19.03 3.98
N SER A 37 8.33 18.38 5.10
CA SER A 37 7.64 17.18 5.58
C SER A 37 6.23 17.44 6.14
N GLN A 38 5.86 18.68 6.38
CA GLN A 38 4.48 19.06 6.69
C GLN A 38 3.64 19.09 5.40
N PHE A 39 3.44 17.91 4.79
CA PHE A 39 2.44 17.75 3.75
C PHE A 39 1.08 18.23 4.28
N SER A 40 0.59 19.23 3.63
CA SER A 40 -0.56 20.07 3.93
C SER A 40 -1.82 19.25 4.15
N THR A 41 -2.14 18.92 5.39
CA THR A 41 -3.45 18.43 5.84
C THR A 41 -4.54 19.51 5.80
N ARG A 42 -4.21 20.70 5.32
CA ARG A 42 -5.11 21.87 5.39
C ARG A 42 -6.29 21.84 4.42
N ASN A 43 -6.28 20.92 3.46
CA ASN A 43 -7.35 20.86 2.44
C ASN A 43 -7.80 19.42 2.16
N GLU A 44 -7.88 18.61 3.20
CA GLU A 44 -8.25 17.20 3.11
C GLU A 44 -9.36 16.89 4.12
N TYR A 45 -10.17 15.88 3.84
CA TYR A 45 -11.15 15.34 4.77
C TYR A 45 -10.97 13.82 4.88
N ASP A 46 -11.24 13.30 6.07
CA ASP A 46 -11.08 11.88 6.34
C ASP A 46 -12.36 11.12 6.00
N VAL A 47 -12.22 9.96 5.38
CA VAL A 47 -13.26 8.93 5.24
C VAL A 47 -12.74 7.61 5.76
N ILE A 48 -13.65 6.75 6.20
CA ILE A 48 -13.30 5.49 6.85
C ILE A 48 -13.73 4.34 5.94
N ALA A 49 -12.84 3.37 5.73
CA ALA A 49 -13.13 2.12 5.05
C ALA A 49 -12.78 0.94 5.96
N HIS A 50 -13.58 -0.13 5.94
CA HIS A 50 -13.31 -1.34 6.69
C HIS A 50 -13.04 -2.48 5.72
N PHE A 51 -11.92 -3.17 5.91
CA PHE A 51 -11.51 -4.31 5.08
C PHE A 51 -11.31 -5.54 5.97
N THR A 52 -11.60 -6.72 5.45
CA THR A 52 -11.28 -7.98 6.12
C THR A 52 -9.77 -8.20 6.14
N THR A 53 -9.09 -7.82 5.06
CA THR A 53 -7.62 -7.85 4.97
C THR A 53 -7.11 -6.62 4.23
N VAL A 54 -5.98 -6.09 4.67
CA VAL A 54 -5.33 -4.92 4.03
C VAL A 54 -4.12 -5.29 3.19
N GLY A 55 -3.69 -6.58 3.25
CA GLY A 55 -2.50 -7.03 2.54
C GLY A 55 -1.27 -6.18 2.88
N GLY A 56 -0.60 -5.67 1.86
CA GLY A 56 0.58 -4.80 2.01
C GLY A 56 0.28 -3.30 2.06
N LEU A 57 -0.97 -2.88 2.25
CA LEU A 57 -1.33 -1.48 2.38
C LEU A 57 -0.71 -0.88 3.64
N LYS A 58 -0.18 0.35 3.55
CA LYS A 58 0.51 1.04 4.66
C LYS A 58 0.00 2.48 4.81
N PRO A 59 0.15 3.11 5.97
CA PRO A 59 0.03 4.56 6.08
C PRO A 59 0.95 5.24 5.05
N GLY A 60 0.46 6.25 4.35
CA GLY A 60 1.12 6.89 3.23
C GLY A 60 0.87 6.23 1.86
N SER A 61 0.22 5.06 1.79
CA SER A 61 -0.22 4.48 0.51
C SER A 61 -1.18 5.41 -0.22
N ASP A 62 -1.13 5.40 -1.54
CA ASP A 62 -1.99 6.26 -2.37
C ASP A 62 -3.46 5.87 -2.28
N VAL A 63 -4.33 6.87 -2.38
CA VAL A 63 -5.75 6.71 -2.69
C VAL A 63 -6.00 7.28 -4.08
N ARG A 64 -6.59 6.47 -4.97
CA ARG A 64 -6.74 6.82 -6.38
C ARG A 64 -8.19 6.66 -6.84
N ILE A 65 -8.59 7.49 -7.79
CA ILE A 65 -9.80 7.33 -8.61
C ILE A 65 -9.35 7.33 -10.06
N SER A 66 -9.76 6.33 -10.84
CA SER A 66 -9.38 6.20 -12.26
C SER A 66 -7.86 6.30 -12.49
N GLY A 67 -7.05 5.78 -11.55
CA GLY A 67 -5.59 5.83 -11.59
C GLY A 67 -4.95 7.14 -11.11
N LEU A 68 -5.72 8.20 -10.89
CA LEU A 68 -5.21 9.49 -10.43
C LEU A 68 -5.21 9.55 -8.90
N LYS A 69 -4.10 10.01 -8.32
CA LYS A 69 -3.97 10.19 -6.89
C LYS A 69 -4.84 11.34 -6.41
N ILE A 70 -5.74 11.07 -5.46
CA ILE A 70 -6.66 12.03 -4.86
C ILE A 70 -6.48 12.18 -3.35
N GLY A 71 -5.63 11.34 -2.76
CA GLY A 71 -5.41 11.33 -1.32
C GLY A 71 -4.39 10.28 -0.90
N THR A 72 -4.35 10.02 0.40
CA THR A 72 -3.46 9.02 1.01
C THR A 72 -4.13 8.28 2.16
N VAL A 73 -3.62 7.11 2.49
CA VAL A 73 -3.97 6.39 3.73
C VAL A 73 -3.33 7.12 4.90
N SER A 74 -4.12 7.71 5.80
CA SER A 74 -3.62 8.44 6.95
C SER A 74 -3.36 7.53 8.14
N ARG A 75 -4.24 6.56 8.40
CA ARG A 75 -4.14 5.67 9.57
C ARG A 75 -4.74 4.30 9.29
N GLN A 76 -4.22 3.30 10.00
CA GLN A 76 -4.79 1.96 10.06
C GLN A 76 -4.91 1.51 11.52
N SER A 77 -5.98 0.83 11.84
CA SER A 77 -6.21 0.22 13.15
C SER A 77 -7.11 -1.00 13.02
N LEU A 78 -7.02 -1.91 13.95
CA LEU A 78 -7.94 -3.05 14.05
C LEU A 78 -9.14 -2.65 14.90
N ASP A 79 -10.34 -2.88 14.39
CA ASP A 79 -11.56 -2.78 15.19
C ASP A 79 -11.68 -4.04 16.06
N SER A 80 -11.57 -3.87 17.36
CA SER A 80 -11.59 -4.99 18.33
C SER A 80 -12.94 -5.69 18.45
N LYS A 81 -14.03 -5.08 17.98
CA LYS A 81 -15.38 -5.67 18.02
C LYS A 81 -15.66 -6.51 16.78
N THR A 82 -15.30 -5.99 15.61
CA THR A 82 -15.60 -6.63 14.33
C THR A 82 -14.41 -7.39 13.74
N TYR A 83 -13.21 -7.20 14.31
CA TYR A 83 -11.94 -7.71 13.80
C TYR A 83 -11.63 -7.29 12.35
N LEU A 84 -12.27 -6.22 11.89
CA LEU A 84 -11.99 -5.63 10.59
C LEU A 84 -10.86 -4.60 10.70
N ALA A 85 -10.07 -4.49 9.65
CA ALA A 85 -9.08 -3.44 9.52
C ALA A 85 -9.79 -2.13 9.18
N LYS A 86 -9.79 -1.18 10.10
CA LYS A 86 -10.27 0.18 9.92
C LYS A 86 -9.16 1.02 9.29
N VAL A 87 -9.39 1.46 8.08
CA VAL A 87 -8.47 2.30 7.31
C VAL A 87 -9.06 3.69 7.17
N THR A 88 -8.32 4.70 7.60
CA THR A 88 -8.69 6.10 7.43
C THR A 88 -7.98 6.65 6.20
N LEU A 89 -8.75 7.21 5.28
CA LEU A 89 -8.30 7.78 4.02
C LEU A 89 -8.44 9.30 4.09
N SER A 90 -7.35 10.01 3.85
CA SER A 90 -7.34 11.47 3.75
C SER A 90 -7.49 11.85 2.28
N ILE A 91 -8.58 12.53 1.94
CA ILE A 91 -9.01 12.84 0.58
C ILE A 91 -8.99 14.35 0.37
N ASN A 92 -8.51 14.79 -0.79
CA ASN A 92 -8.52 16.21 -1.15
C ASN A 92 -9.95 16.78 -1.17
N ASN A 93 -10.16 17.91 -0.52
CA ASN A 93 -11.47 18.57 -0.41
C ASN A 93 -12.09 18.98 -1.75
N SER A 94 -11.30 19.07 -2.82
CA SER A 94 -11.81 19.32 -4.17
C SER A 94 -12.62 18.15 -4.72
N ILE A 95 -12.40 16.93 -4.19
CA ILE A 95 -13.06 15.70 -4.61
C ILE A 95 -14.20 15.39 -3.63
N LYS A 96 -15.42 15.33 -4.15
CA LYS A 96 -16.62 14.97 -3.37
C LYS A 96 -16.99 13.53 -3.72
N LEU A 97 -16.96 12.65 -2.73
CA LEU A 97 -17.27 11.23 -2.91
C LEU A 97 -18.77 10.98 -2.66
N PRO A 98 -19.50 10.34 -3.59
CA PRO A 98 -20.86 9.86 -3.34
C PRO A 98 -20.88 8.81 -2.22
N VAL A 99 -22.02 8.69 -1.51
CA VAL A 99 -22.16 7.70 -0.41
C VAL A 99 -22.09 6.24 -0.89
N ASP A 100 -22.41 5.99 -2.15
CA ASP A 100 -22.32 4.68 -2.81
C ASP A 100 -20.94 4.41 -3.45
N THR A 101 -19.92 5.19 -3.07
CA THR A 101 -18.54 4.94 -3.48
C THR A 101 -18.07 3.61 -2.92
N SER A 102 -17.44 2.80 -3.76
CA SER A 102 -16.76 1.57 -3.34
C SER A 102 -15.25 1.79 -3.20
N ALA A 103 -14.65 1.06 -2.25
CA ALA A 103 -13.21 1.07 -2.03
C ALA A 103 -12.64 -0.33 -2.20
N ALA A 104 -11.59 -0.46 -3.01
CA ALA A 104 -10.89 -1.71 -3.24
C ALA A 104 -9.38 -1.51 -3.01
N ILE A 105 -8.71 -2.53 -2.46
CA ILE A 105 -7.26 -2.52 -2.37
C ILE A 105 -6.70 -3.18 -3.62
N SER A 106 -5.82 -2.48 -4.32
CA SER A 106 -5.20 -2.92 -5.58
C SER A 106 -3.69 -2.81 -5.49
N ILE A 107 -2.99 -3.57 -6.34
CA ILE A 107 -1.54 -3.56 -6.45
C ILE A 107 -1.16 -2.76 -7.70
N ASP A 108 -0.14 -1.91 -7.60
CA ASP A 108 0.37 -1.11 -8.72
C ASP A 108 1.31 -1.96 -9.58
N GLY A 109 0.74 -2.60 -10.60
CA GLY A 109 1.47 -3.56 -11.44
C GLY A 109 1.76 -4.88 -10.73
N LEU A 110 2.81 -5.58 -11.18
CA LEU A 110 3.16 -6.93 -10.67
C LEU A 110 3.98 -6.90 -9.37
N PHE A 111 4.78 -5.86 -9.18
CA PHE A 111 5.72 -5.71 -8.06
C PHE A 111 5.58 -4.36 -7.34
N GLY A 112 4.50 -3.63 -7.61
CA GLY A 112 4.27 -2.32 -7.03
C GLY A 112 3.70 -2.35 -5.61
N ASN A 113 3.54 -1.17 -5.06
CA ASN A 113 2.93 -1.00 -3.74
C ASN A 113 1.41 -1.13 -3.82
N ASN A 114 0.79 -1.52 -2.70
CA ASN A 114 -0.65 -1.52 -2.59
C ASN A 114 -1.18 -0.09 -2.43
N TYR A 115 -2.31 0.18 -3.08
CA TYR A 115 -3.03 1.44 -3.01
C TYR A 115 -4.52 1.19 -2.86
N VAL A 116 -5.26 2.20 -2.42
CA VAL A 116 -6.73 2.14 -2.36
C VAL A 116 -7.29 2.72 -3.65
N ASN A 117 -8.03 1.92 -4.39
CA ASN A 117 -8.78 2.36 -5.56
C ASN A 117 -10.22 2.65 -5.14
N LEU A 118 -10.67 3.88 -5.35
CA LEU A 118 -12.04 4.29 -5.12
C LEU A 118 -12.78 4.34 -6.45
N VAL A 119 -13.97 3.76 -6.47
CA VAL A 119 -14.89 3.82 -7.60
C VAL A 119 -16.14 4.57 -7.13
N PRO A 120 -16.29 5.85 -7.52
CA PRO A 120 -17.48 6.62 -7.19
C PRO A 120 -18.74 6.01 -7.81
N GLY A 121 -19.83 6.00 -7.06
CA GLY A 121 -21.13 5.59 -7.58
C GLY A 121 -21.90 6.77 -8.21
N GLY A 122 -23.20 6.61 -8.34
CA GLY A 122 -24.10 7.59 -8.99
C GLY A 122 -25.00 8.35 -8.02
N ASP A 123 -24.88 8.14 -6.70
CA ASP A 123 -25.75 8.80 -5.72
C ASP A 123 -25.46 10.31 -5.67
N LYS A 124 -26.53 11.10 -5.48
CA LYS A 124 -26.42 12.56 -5.31
C LYS A 124 -25.94 12.96 -3.93
N LYS A 125 -26.09 12.08 -2.95
CA LYS A 125 -25.64 12.31 -1.58
C LYS A 125 -24.14 12.10 -1.47
N ILE A 126 -23.46 13.07 -0.83
CA ILE A 126 -22.00 13.07 -0.69
C ILE A 126 -21.63 12.60 0.72
N LEU A 127 -20.56 11.80 0.82
CA LEU A 127 -19.94 11.40 2.07
C LEU A 127 -19.47 12.61 2.87
N LYS A 128 -19.84 12.64 4.15
CA LYS A 128 -19.36 13.67 5.08
C LYS A 128 -18.00 13.28 5.65
N PRO A 129 -17.21 14.26 6.12
CA PRO A 129 -15.97 13.98 6.85
C PRO A 129 -16.22 13.02 8.01
N GLY A 130 -15.40 11.96 8.11
CA GLY A 130 -15.52 10.90 9.11
C GLY A 130 -16.57 9.82 8.80
N GLU A 131 -17.34 9.95 7.72
CA GLU A 131 -18.33 8.96 7.30
C GLU A 131 -17.66 7.72 6.73
N ARG A 132 -18.38 6.59 6.77
CA ARG A 132 -17.87 5.29 6.36
C ARG A 132 -18.26 4.98 4.92
N ILE A 133 -17.31 4.41 4.18
CA ILE A 133 -17.56 3.75 2.89
C ILE A 133 -18.15 2.36 3.18
N GLU A 134 -19.37 2.11 2.71
CA GLU A 134 -20.11 0.87 2.98
C GLU A 134 -19.62 -0.30 2.11
N ILE A 135 -19.21 -0.02 0.87
CA ILE A 135 -18.84 -1.06 -0.10
C ILE A 135 -17.32 -1.15 -0.15
N THR A 136 -16.77 -2.21 0.41
CA THR A 136 -15.33 -2.47 0.39
C THR A 136 -15.03 -3.82 -0.26
N GLN A 137 -13.95 -3.88 -1.06
CA GLN A 137 -13.44 -5.10 -1.68
C GLN A 137 -12.03 -5.36 -1.17
N GLU A 138 -11.75 -6.61 -0.87
CA GLU A 138 -10.47 -7.04 -0.32
C GLU A 138 -9.34 -6.95 -1.35
N ALA A 139 -8.10 -6.90 -0.86
CA ALA A 139 -6.93 -7.07 -1.69
C ALA A 139 -6.95 -8.47 -2.32
N ILE A 140 -6.94 -8.52 -3.64
CA ILE A 140 -6.80 -9.79 -4.36
C ILE A 140 -5.36 -10.25 -4.18
N ASP A 141 -5.17 -11.34 -3.46
CA ASP A 141 -3.85 -11.96 -3.31
C ASP A 141 -3.50 -12.70 -4.61
N PHE A 142 -2.68 -12.06 -5.43
CA PHE A 142 -2.22 -12.60 -6.71
C PHE A 142 -1.52 -13.95 -6.53
N VAL A 143 -0.84 -14.15 -5.40
CA VAL A 143 -0.16 -15.42 -5.09
C VAL A 143 -1.18 -16.57 -4.93
N GLN A 144 -2.31 -16.31 -4.27
CA GLN A 144 -3.39 -17.31 -4.14
C GLN A 144 -4.06 -17.61 -5.49
N MET A 145 -4.23 -16.61 -6.33
CA MET A 145 -4.80 -16.80 -7.66
C MET A 145 -3.86 -17.62 -8.54
N MET A 146 -2.57 -17.32 -8.54
CA MET A 146 -1.55 -18.10 -9.27
C MET A 146 -1.42 -19.52 -8.75
N SER A 147 -1.45 -19.73 -7.44
CA SER A 147 -1.38 -21.07 -6.86
C SER A 147 -2.58 -21.93 -7.29
N ARG A 148 -3.79 -21.39 -7.26
CA ARG A 148 -4.99 -22.08 -7.74
C ARG A 148 -4.87 -22.42 -9.23
N PHE A 149 -4.39 -21.52 -10.06
CA PHE A 149 -4.18 -21.75 -11.48
C PHE A 149 -3.14 -22.84 -11.75
N MET A 150 -2.01 -22.81 -11.03
CA MET A 150 -0.95 -23.83 -11.15
C MET A 150 -1.43 -25.22 -10.69
N PHE A 151 -2.16 -25.29 -9.58
CA PHE A 151 -2.73 -26.56 -9.11
C PHE A 151 -3.81 -27.10 -10.04
N GLN A 152 -4.62 -26.24 -10.63
CA GLN A 152 -5.67 -26.64 -11.58
C GLN A 152 -5.09 -27.02 -12.95
N SER A 153 -4.02 -26.38 -13.38
CA SER A 153 -3.31 -26.69 -14.62
C SER A 153 -2.38 -27.93 -14.48
N GLY A 154 -1.88 -28.21 -13.30
CA GLY A 154 -1.07 -29.40 -13.01
C GLY A 154 -1.87 -30.71 -12.88
N GLY A 155 -3.19 -30.63 -12.78
CA GLY A 155 -4.06 -31.81 -12.67
C GLY A 155 -4.46 -32.46 -13.99
N ILE A 156 -4.07 -31.94 -15.14
CA ILE A 156 -4.44 -32.49 -16.46
C ILE A 156 -3.44 -33.52 -16.97
N GLY A 157 -2.36 -33.78 -16.23
CA GLY A 157 -1.26 -34.67 -16.70
C GLY A 157 -1.15 -36.04 -16.06
N SER A 158 -2.05 -36.47 -15.17
CA SER A 158 -1.89 -37.76 -14.48
C SER A 158 -3.17 -38.58 -14.35
N GLY A 159 -3.94 -38.67 -15.43
CA GLY A 159 -5.21 -39.41 -15.43
C GLY A 159 -5.45 -40.24 -16.68
N SER A 160 -4.41 -40.78 -17.32
CA SER A 160 -4.63 -41.72 -18.42
C SER A 160 -3.50 -42.73 -18.56
N ARG A 161 -3.50 -43.71 -17.74
CA ARG A 161 -3.01 -45.06 -18.02
C ARG A 161 -3.23 -45.90 -16.78
N LEU A 162 -4.14 -46.82 -16.88
CA LEU A 162 -4.17 -48.19 -16.41
C LEU A 162 -5.62 -48.69 -16.37
N SER A 163 -6.21 -48.79 -17.55
CA SER A 163 -7.21 -49.82 -17.78
C SER A 163 -6.62 -50.80 -18.80
N GLU A 164 -5.61 -51.50 -18.31
CA GLU A 164 -5.10 -52.68 -18.99
C GLU A 164 -6.11 -53.80 -18.81
N VAL A 165 -6.78 -54.04 -19.91
CA VAL A 165 -7.48 -55.22 -20.32
C VAL A 165 -6.90 -56.49 -19.72
N ASN A 166 -7.65 -57.22 -18.93
CA ASN A 166 -7.40 -58.64 -18.66
C ASN A 166 -8.38 -59.52 -19.47
N PRO A 167 -8.00 -60.02 -20.65
CA PRO A 167 -8.76 -61.01 -21.39
C PRO A 167 -8.19 -62.38 -21.05
N ARG A 168 -8.70 -63.09 -20.07
CA ARG A 168 -8.62 -64.58 -20.02
C ARG A 168 -9.30 -65.11 -18.76
N LYS A 169 -10.55 -65.50 -18.89
CA LYS A 169 -10.94 -66.83 -18.42
C LYS A 169 -11.90 -67.43 -19.41
N ARG A 170 -11.27 -68.25 -20.23
CA ARG A 170 -11.92 -69.29 -21.04
C ARG A 170 -12.58 -70.29 -20.09
N SER A 171 -13.79 -70.60 -20.47
CA SER A 171 -14.28 -71.95 -20.75
C SER A 171 -13.79 -73.13 -19.90
N ASN A 172 -14.71 -73.78 -19.47
CA ASN A 172 -14.91 -75.25 -19.40
C ASN A 172 -15.72 -75.52 -18.16
N GLN A 173 -16.82 -76.24 -18.19
CA GLN A 173 -17.16 -77.54 -18.76
C GLN A 173 -18.68 -77.63 -18.62
N ALA A 174 -19.51 -78.06 -19.57
CA ALA A 174 -19.67 -79.40 -20.08
C ALA A 174 -19.89 -80.50 -18.99
N SER A 175 -21.05 -80.82 -18.81
CA SER A 175 -21.79 -82.07 -18.59
C SER A 175 -23.09 -81.85 -17.90
#